data_bb854efcf71b5004e66812e8e7ae7d9b
#
_entry.id   bb854efcf71b5004e66812e8e7ae7d9b
#
_cell.length_a   1.000
_cell.length_b   1.000
_cell.length_c   1.000
_cell.angle_alpha   90.00
_cell.angle_beta   90.00
_cell.angle_gamma   90.00
#
_symmetry.space_group_name_H-M   'P 1'
#
loop_
_entity.id
_entity.type
_entity.pdbx_description
1 polymer ?
#
loop_
_entity_poly.entity_id
_entity_poly.type
_entity_poly.pdbx_seq_one_letter_code
_entity_poly.pdbx_strand_id
1 'polypeptide(L)'
;GGTSSASTRALDMLQYRGLARVVRREAGIRVYGPSAERSRAEPPSRRARTLLEMLLRLYAPLPEGTLRQLARMVGGRGLDDAGRERALARFTADAAVASGTVDRVRYLWPADEDPREAGIDERVRALAPFDPVAWDRRRFEHLWGWAYRFEAYTPAAKRVYGYYALPLLW
;
A
#
# COMPACT_ATOMS: atom_id res chain seq x y z
N GLY A 1 19.28 -22.58 -3.77
CA GLY A 1 18.53 -21.88 -2.74
C GLY A 1 19.16 -22.10 -1.39
N GLY A 2 19.83 -21.05 -0.83
CA GLY A 2 20.44 -21.12 0.50
C GLY A 2 19.38 -21.26 1.59
N THR A 3 19.54 -22.23 2.46
CA THR A 3 18.71 -22.41 3.66
C THR A 3 19.02 -21.29 4.65
N SER A 4 18.04 -20.46 4.97
CA SER A 4 18.14 -19.45 6.02
C SER A 4 18.46 -20.12 7.37
N SER A 5 19.43 -19.56 8.12
CA SER A 5 19.81 -20.09 9.45
C SER A 5 18.61 -20.05 10.42
N ALA A 6 18.65 -20.90 11.45
CA ALA A 6 17.62 -20.91 12.50
C ALA A 6 17.49 -19.53 13.17
N SER A 7 18.60 -18.85 13.41
CA SER A 7 18.66 -17.50 13.97
C SER A 7 17.96 -16.47 13.08
N THR A 8 18.21 -16.51 11.76
CA THR A 8 17.58 -15.60 10.81
C THR A 8 16.07 -15.81 10.79
N ARG A 9 15.61 -17.06 10.76
CA ARG A 9 14.17 -17.40 10.81
C ARG A 9 13.52 -16.93 12.11
N ALA A 10 14.20 -17.09 13.25
CA ALA A 10 13.71 -16.61 14.54
C ALA A 10 13.58 -15.09 14.56
N LEU A 11 14.57 -14.35 14.06
CA LEU A 11 14.55 -12.89 14.00
C LEU A 11 13.47 -12.39 13.03
N ASP A 12 13.30 -13.01 11.87
CA ASP A 12 12.23 -12.68 10.92
C ASP A 12 10.85 -12.91 11.55
N MET A 13 10.67 -14.01 12.32
CA MET A 13 9.43 -14.27 13.03
C MET A 13 9.17 -13.25 14.14
N LEU A 14 10.19 -12.86 14.91
CA LEU A 14 10.08 -11.82 15.93
C LEU A 14 9.71 -10.45 15.29
N GLN A 15 10.32 -10.12 14.16
CA GLN A 15 9.99 -8.92 13.40
C GLN A 15 8.53 -8.98 12.89
N TYR A 16 8.12 -10.10 12.28
CA TYR A 16 6.75 -10.28 11.80
C TYR A 16 5.71 -10.17 12.93
N ARG A 17 6.07 -10.58 14.15
CA ARG A 17 5.23 -10.45 15.34
C ARG A 17 5.31 -9.06 16.00
N GLY A 18 6.12 -8.15 15.48
CA GLY A 18 6.33 -6.82 16.05
C GLY A 18 7.09 -6.81 17.37
N LEU A 19 7.81 -7.90 17.70
CA LEU A 19 8.63 -8.02 18.91
C LEU A 19 10.04 -7.52 18.71
N ALA A 20 10.52 -7.52 17.47
CA ALA A 20 11.80 -6.97 17.06
C ALA A 20 11.62 -6.05 15.85
N ARG A 21 12.52 -5.11 15.67
CA ARG A 21 12.62 -4.24 14.50
C ARG A 21 14.05 -4.16 14.00
N VAL A 22 14.23 -3.91 12.71
CA VAL A 22 15.56 -3.57 12.18
C VAL A 22 15.89 -2.15 12.64
N VAL A 23 16.90 -2.00 13.47
CA VAL A 23 17.33 -0.70 14.01
C VAL A 23 18.38 -0.03 13.15
N ARG A 24 19.22 -0.82 12.46
CA ARG A 24 20.23 -0.34 11.50
C ARG A 24 20.69 -1.47 10.57
N ARG A 25 21.48 -1.10 9.58
CA ARG A 25 22.20 -2.07 8.72
C ARG A 25 23.70 -1.83 8.84
N GLU A 26 24.47 -2.90 8.95
CA GLU A 26 25.93 -2.88 8.97
C GLU A 26 26.43 -3.74 7.80
N ALA A 27 27.14 -3.15 6.86
CA ALA A 27 27.57 -3.81 5.62
C ALA A 27 26.45 -4.62 4.92
N GLY A 28 25.23 -4.07 4.89
CA GLY A 28 24.05 -4.72 4.32
C GLY A 28 23.33 -5.71 5.25
N ILE A 29 23.96 -6.12 6.36
CA ILE A 29 23.39 -7.05 7.35
C ILE A 29 22.40 -6.30 8.25
N ARG A 30 21.23 -6.90 8.48
CA ARG A 30 20.21 -6.33 9.37
C ARG A 30 20.64 -6.51 10.82
N VAL A 31 20.66 -5.42 11.59
CA VAL A 31 20.81 -5.44 13.04
C VAL A 31 19.46 -5.23 13.68
N TYR A 32 19.05 -6.17 14.51
CA TYR A 32 17.75 -6.17 15.16
C TYR A 32 17.86 -5.62 16.58
N GLY A 33 16.86 -4.90 17.00
CA GLY A 33 16.66 -4.48 18.38
C GLY A 33 15.22 -4.75 18.82
N PRO A 34 14.93 -4.65 20.11
CA PRO A 34 13.56 -4.79 20.60
C PRO A 34 12.68 -3.72 19.98
N SER A 35 11.43 -4.05 19.66
CA SER A 35 10.43 -3.03 19.39
C SER A 35 10.17 -2.27 20.68
N ALA A 36 10.22 -0.93 20.63
CA ALA A 36 9.80 -0.12 21.75
C ALA A 36 8.33 -0.42 22.05
N GLU A 37 8.04 -0.59 23.33
CA GLU A 37 6.75 -0.83 23.94
C GLU A 37 5.70 -1.57 23.10
N ARG A 38 5.22 -2.69 23.63
CA ARG A 38 3.92 -3.23 23.22
C ARG A 38 2.90 -2.14 23.47
N SER A 39 2.52 -1.42 22.44
CA SER A 39 1.32 -0.60 22.48
C SER A 39 0.22 -1.42 23.17
N ARG A 40 -0.42 -0.86 24.19
CA ARG A 40 -1.60 -1.47 24.82
C ARG A 40 -2.45 -2.05 23.70
N ALA A 41 -2.87 -3.31 23.86
CA ALA A 41 -3.63 -4.01 22.83
C ALA A 41 -4.89 -3.19 22.48
N GLU A 42 -4.80 -2.42 21.41
CA GLU A 42 -5.94 -1.63 20.94
C GLU A 42 -7.06 -2.57 20.47
N PRO A 43 -8.32 -2.17 20.64
CA PRO A 43 -9.45 -2.91 20.11
C PRO A 43 -9.29 -3.18 18.62
N PRO A 44 -9.69 -4.34 18.11
CA PRO A 44 -9.56 -4.68 16.69
C PRO A 44 -10.19 -3.64 15.74
N SER A 45 -11.30 -3.02 16.14
CA SER A 45 -11.97 -1.97 15.37
C SER A 45 -11.12 -0.69 15.23
N ARG A 46 -10.41 -0.29 16.29
CA ARG A 46 -9.53 0.88 16.25
C ARG A 46 -8.31 0.61 15.37
N ARG A 47 -7.70 -0.56 15.52
CA ARG A 47 -6.58 -0.98 14.64
C ARG A 47 -7.00 -1.01 13.18
N ALA A 48 -8.20 -1.52 12.87
CA ALA A 48 -8.73 -1.53 11.51
C ALA A 48 -8.90 -0.10 10.96
N ARG A 49 -9.44 0.83 11.76
CA ARG A 49 -9.57 2.23 11.38
C ARG A 49 -8.20 2.87 11.08
N THR A 50 -7.24 2.74 11.99
CA THR A 50 -5.88 3.27 11.79
C THR A 50 -5.23 2.70 10.53
N LEU A 51 -5.40 1.40 10.27
CA LEU A 51 -4.89 0.76 9.07
C LEU A 51 -5.53 1.33 7.80
N LEU A 52 -6.85 1.48 7.77
CA LEU A 52 -7.57 2.05 6.62
C LEU A 52 -7.14 3.50 6.36
N GLU A 53 -6.94 4.29 7.41
CA GLU A 53 -6.45 5.66 7.31
C GLU A 53 -5.02 5.72 6.74
N MET A 54 -4.12 4.86 7.22
CA MET A 54 -2.77 4.76 6.67
C MET A 54 -2.77 4.35 5.19
N LEU A 55 -3.60 3.37 4.82
CA LEU A 55 -3.73 2.93 3.42
C LEU A 55 -4.28 4.05 2.54
N LEU A 56 -5.28 4.78 3.03
CA LEU A 56 -5.86 5.89 2.30
C LEU A 56 -4.81 6.98 2.06
N ARG A 57 -4.12 7.44 3.09
CA ARG A 57 -3.08 8.48 2.97
C ARG A 57 -1.91 8.06 2.08
N LEU A 58 -1.55 6.77 2.08
CA LEU A 58 -0.43 6.26 1.29
C LEU A 58 -0.76 6.18 -0.21
N TYR A 59 -2.02 5.89 -0.55
CA TYR A 59 -2.41 5.54 -1.92
C TYR A 59 -3.47 6.46 -2.54
N ALA A 60 -3.90 7.51 -1.85
CA ALA A 60 -4.91 8.43 -2.39
C ALA A 60 -4.45 9.12 -3.70
N PRO A 61 -5.37 9.44 -4.60
CA PRO A 61 -6.77 9.04 -4.64
C PRO A 61 -6.93 7.54 -4.94
N LEU A 62 -7.72 6.84 -4.14
CA LEU A 62 -7.77 5.37 -4.15
C LEU A 62 -9.19 4.87 -4.48
N PRO A 63 -9.39 3.99 -5.48
CA PRO A 63 -10.67 3.35 -5.69
C PRO A 63 -11.14 2.59 -4.44
N GLU A 64 -12.41 2.73 -4.08
CA GLU A 64 -12.96 2.04 -2.89
C GLU A 64 -12.76 0.52 -2.96
N GLY A 65 -12.88 -0.07 -4.16
CA GLY A 65 -12.61 -1.49 -4.38
C GLY A 65 -11.16 -1.89 -4.08
N THR A 66 -10.19 -1.02 -4.42
CA THR A 66 -8.77 -1.24 -4.11
C THR A 66 -8.52 -1.11 -2.60
N LEU A 67 -9.13 -0.12 -1.92
CA LEU A 67 -9.04 -0.02 -0.47
C LEU A 67 -9.56 -1.29 0.22
N ARG A 68 -10.69 -1.82 -0.24
CA ARG A 68 -11.26 -3.07 0.26
C ARG A 68 -10.30 -4.25 0.05
N GLN A 69 -9.68 -4.36 -1.11
CA GLN A 69 -8.70 -5.40 -1.41
C GLN A 69 -7.47 -5.29 -0.49
N LEU A 70 -6.90 -4.09 -0.34
CA LEU A 70 -5.77 -3.84 0.55
C LEU A 70 -6.11 -4.17 2.01
N ALA A 71 -7.27 -3.76 2.48
CA ALA A 71 -7.74 -4.07 3.83
C ALA A 71 -7.82 -5.58 4.10
N ARG A 72 -8.20 -6.39 3.09
CA ARG A 72 -8.18 -7.86 3.19
C ARG A 72 -6.77 -8.43 3.24
N MET A 73 -5.85 -7.88 2.46
CA MET A 73 -4.45 -8.37 2.39
C MET A 73 -3.67 -8.08 3.68
N VAL A 74 -3.83 -6.89 4.25
CA VAL A 74 -3.05 -6.43 5.41
C VAL A 74 -3.83 -6.45 6.72
N GLY A 75 -5.14 -6.54 6.65
CA GLY A 75 -6.06 -6.53 7.77
C GLY A 75 -5.98 -7.79 8.62
N GLY A 76 -4.80 -8.01 9.21
CA GLY A 76 -4.43 -9.15 10.02
C GLY A 76 -5.46 -9.64 11.03
N ARG A 77 -5.01 -10.49 11.94
CA ARG A 77 -5.78 -11.20 12.95
C ARG A 77 -6.62 -10.27 13.84
N GLY A 78 -7.93 -10.52 13.95
CA GLY A 78 -8.78 -9.88 14.96
C GLY A 78 -10.16 -9.43 14.46
N LEU A 79 -10.41 -9.39 13.15
CA LEU A 79 -11.73 -9.22 12.58
C LEU A 79 -12.02 -10.34 11.57
N ASP A 80 -13.21 -10.89 11.63
CA ASP A 80 -13.77 -11.73 10.58
C ASP A 80 -14.13 -10.88 9.34
N ASP A 81 -14.56 -11.52 8.27
CA ASP A 81 -14.91 -10.83 7.02
C ASP A 81 -16.02 -9.80 7.24
N ALA A 82 -17.04 -10.15 8.01
CA ALA A 82 -18.15 -9.24 8.33
C ALA A 82 -17.69 -8.04 9.16
N GLY A 83 -16.76 -8.25 10.09
CA GLY A 83 -16.15 -7.18 10.88
C GLY A 83 -15.31 -6.22 10.03
N ARG A 84 -14.57 -6.76 9.05
CA ARG A 84 -13.81 -5.95 8.09
C ARG A 84 -14.72 -5.11 7.19
N GLU A 85 -15.77 -5.69 6.65
CA GLU A 85 -16.73 -4.95 5.82
C GLU A 85 -17.46 -3.86 6.63
N ARG A 86 -17.84 -4.13 7.89
CA ARG A 86 -18.41 -3.09 8.78
C ARG A 86 -17.41 -1.98 9.09
N ALA A 87 -16.13 -2.32 9.31
CA ALA A 87 -15.09 -1.33 9.55
C ALA A 87 -14.87 -0.45 8.32
N LEU A 88 -14.83 -1.05 7.13
CA LEU A 88 -14.71 -0.33 5.86
C LEU A 88 -15.91 0.60 5.62
N ALA A 89 -17.13 0.09 5.78
CA ALA A 89 -18.35 0.89 5.60
C ALA A 89 -18.40 2.10 6.53
N ARG A 90 -18.03 1.93 7.81
CA ARG A 90 -17.93 3.04 8.76
C ARG A 90 -16.84 4.03 8.37
N PHE A 91 -15.69 3.53 7.93
CA PHE A 91 -14.57 4.38 7.54
C PHE A 91 -14.89 5.23 6.31
N THR A 92 -15.49 4.64 5.27
CA THR A 92 -15.85 5.36 4.04
C THR A 92 -17.00 6.33 4.19
N ALA A 93 -17.77 6.23 5.29
CA ALA A 93 -18.82 7.18 5.67
C ALA A 93 -18.33 8.25 6.68
N ASP A 94 -17.08 8.19 7.11
CA ASP A 94 -16.50 9.14 8.06
C ASP A 94 -16.26 10.50 7.39
N ALA A 95 -16.50 11.58 8.12
CA ALA A 95 -16.27 12.95 7.63
C ALA A 95 -14.80 13.25 7.28
N ALA A 96 -13.86 12.46 7.80
CA ALA A 96 -12.43 12.55 7.47
C ALA A 96 -12.07 11.92 6.10
N VAL A 97 -13.04 11.32 5.40
CA VAL A 97 -12.87 10.69 4.09
C VAL A 97 -13.71 11.43 3.06
N ALA A 98 -13.04 12.09 2.14
CA ALA A 98 -13.67 12.67 0.95
C ALA A 98 -13.80 11.64 -0.16
N SER A 99 -14.75 11.84 -1.05
CA SER A 99 -14.94 10.95 -2.20
C SER A 99 -15.47 11.68 -3.42
N GLY A 100 -15.18 11.15 -4.60
CA GLY A 100 -15.72 11.55 -5.89
C GLY A 100 -15.86 10.36 -6.82
N THR A 101 -16.62 10.52 -7.89
CA THR A 101 -16.88 9.45 -8.86
C THR A 101 -16.37 9.89 -10.22
N VAL A 102 -15.53 9.05 -10.84
CA VAL A 102 -15.06 9.20 -12.22
C VAL A 102 -15.41 7.91 -12.95
N ASP A 103 -16.12 8.00 -14.07
CA ASP A 103 -16.54 6.86 -14.91
C ASP A 103 -17.14 5.70 -14.10
N ARG A 104 -18.04 6.03 -13.16
CA ARG A 104 -18.70 5.10 -12.24
C ARG A 104 -17.76 4.43 -11.21
N VAL A 105 -16.50 4.81 -11.12
CA VAL A 105 -15.57 4.36 -10.08
C VAL A 105 -15.53 5.39 -8.97
N ARG A 106 -15.85 4.98 -7.75
CA ARG A 106 -15.76 5.83 -6.57
C ARG A 106 -14.33 5.86 -6.06
N TYR A 107 -13.73 7.06 -6.04
CA TYR A 107 -12.42 7.34 -5.47
C TYR A 107 -12.54 7.96 -4.08
N LEU A 108 -11.60 7.64 -3.22
CA LEU A 108 -11.51 8.11 -1.84
C LEU A 108 -10.18 8.81 -1.61
N TRP A 109 -10.18 9.86 -0.80
CA TRP A 109 -8.97 10.55 -0.33
C TRP A 109 -9.22 11.18 1.06
N PRO A 110 -8.15 11.54 1.81
CA PRO A 110 -8.32 12.25 3.07
C PRO A 110 -9.04 13.58 2.86
N ALA A 111 -10.03 13.90 3.70
CA ALA A 111 -10.83 15.13 3.54
C ALA A 111 -10.05 16.42 3.81
N ASP A 112 -8.87 16.30 4.47
CA ASP A 112 -7.92 17.40 4.69
C ASP A 112 -6.96 17.62 3.50
N GLU A 113 -7.10 16.85 2.41
CA GLU A 113 -6.35 16.99 1.17
C GLU A 113 -7.31 17.36 0.04
N ASP A 114 -7.22 18.56 -0.50
CA ASP A 114 -7.99 18.94 -1.71
C ASP A 114 -7.14 18.66 -2.96
N PRO A 115 -7.50 17.69 -3.80
CA PRO A 115 -6.76 17.39 -5.01
C PRO A 115 -6.73 18.55 -6.02
N ARG A 116 -7.64 19.53 -5.88
CA ARG A 116 -7.68 20.73 -6.74
C ARG A 116 -6.66 21.78 -6.33
N GLU A 117 -6.18 21.74 -5.08
CA GLU A 117 -5.14 22.65 -4.57
C GLU A 117 -3.72 22.16 -4.88
N ALA A 118 -3.58 20.92 -5.36
CA ALA A 118 -2.30 20.41 -5.80
C ALA A 118 -1.78 21.24 -6.99
N GLY A 119 -0.69 21.96 -6.80
CA GLY A 119 -0.03 22.68 -7.88
C GLY A 119 0.48 21.70 -8.94
N ILE A 120 0.46 22.12 -10.20
CA ILE A 120 1.07 21.35 -11.28
C ILE A 120 2.58 21.41 -11.11
N ASP A 121 3.20 20.24 -10.98
CA ASP A 121 4.66 20.11 -10.92
C ASP A 121 5.17 19.70 -12.33
N GLU A 122 5.84 20.62 -12.99
CA GLU A 122 6.37 20.43 -14.36
C GLU A 122 7.59 19.49 -14.42
N ARG A 123 8.05 18.95 -13.29
CA ARG A 123 9.19 18.02 -13.28
C ARG A 123 8.79 16.65 -13.78
N VAL A 124 9.53 16.13 -14.74
CA VAL A 124 9.39 14.74 -15.17
C VAL A 124 9.92 13.81 -14.09
N ARG A 125 9.11 12.83 -13.68
CA ARG A 125 9.47 11.80 -12.68
C ARG A 125 9.37 10.42 -13.30
N ALA A 126 10.44 9.63 -13.21
CA ALA A 126 10.40 8.20 -13.49
C ALA A 126 9.82 7.48 -12.29
N LEU A 127 8.69 6.79 -12.49
CA LEU A 127 8.03 6.03 -11.44
C LEU A 127 8.61 4.62 -11.35
N ALA A 128 8.91 4.16 -10.14
CA ALA A 128 9.26 2.78 -9.91
C ALA A 128 8.04 1.85 -10.22
N PRO A 129 8.27 0.58 -10.61
CA PRO A 129 7.17 -0.33 -10.95
C PRO A 129 6.17 -0.59 -9.81
N PHE A 130 6.61 -0.40 -8.57
CA PHE A 130 5.84 -0.56 -7.34
C PHE A 130 5.57 0.77 -6.63
N ASP A 131 5.77 1.89 -7.34
CA ASP A 131 5.38 3.21 -6.85
C ASP A 131 3.89 3.26 -6.50
N PRO A 132 3.47 3.96 -5.42
CA PRO A 132 2.06 4.11 -5.07
C PRO A 132 1.16 4.56 -6.21
N VAL A 133 1.67 5.34 -7.15
CA VAL A 133 0.93 5.77 -8.35
C VAL A 133 0.77 4.63 -9.35
N ALA A 134 1.81 3.82 -9.56
CA ALA A 134 1.88 2.87 -10.67
C ALA A 134 1.50 1.41 -10.31
N TRP A 135 1.50 1.01 -9.03
CA TRP A 135 1.32 -0.39 -8.64
C TRP A 135 -0.10 -0.94 -8.87
N ASP A 136 -1.14 -0.11 -8.66
CA ASP A 136 -2.52 -0.46 -8.98
C ASP A 136 -2.77 -0.24 -10.48
N ARG A 137 -2.57 -1.30 -11.27
CA ARG A 137 -2.64 -1.25 -12.73
C ARG A 137 -4.01 -0.83 -13.26
N ARG A 138 -5.08 -1.20 -12.56
CA ARG A 138 -6.45 -0.84 -12.96
C ARG A 138 -6.71 0.64 -12.75
N ARG A 139 -6.29 1.18 -11.59
CA ARG A 139 -6.36 2.61 -11.33
C ARG A 139 -5.49 3.38 -12.32
N PHE A 140 -4.27 2.90 -12.57
CA PHE A 140 -3.35 3.52 -13.52
C PHE A 140 -3.98 3.60 -14.91
N GLU A 141 -4.48 2.48 -15.44
CA GLU A 141 -5.15 2.44 -16.74
C GLU A 141 -6.39 3.35 -16.78
N HIS A 142 -7.19 3.35 -15.71
CA HIS A 142 -8.39 4.18 -15.62
C HIS A 142 -8.07 5.69 -15.64
N LEU A 143 -6.99 6.13 -14.96
CA LEU A 143 -6.63 7.54 -14.87
C LEU A 143 -5.86 8.05 -16.10
N TRP A 144 -5.03 7.23 -16.72
CA TRP A 144 -4.17 7.64 -17.82
C TRP A 144 -4.52 7.02 -19.17
N GLY A 145 -5.51 6.16 -19.25
CA GLY A 145 -6.03 5.60 -20.51
C GLY A 145 -5.14 4.57 -21.19
N TRP A 146 -4.09 4.07 -20.51
CA TRP A 146 -3.21 3.02 -21.07
C TRP A 146 -2.73 2.04 -19.99
N ALA A 147 -2.54 0.77 -20.40
CA ALA A 147 -2.17 -0.29 -19.50
C ALA A 147 -0.64 -0.36 -19.33
N TYR A 148 -0.14 -0.10 -18.14
CA TYR A 148 1.26 -0.30 -17.79
C TYR A 148 1.53 -1.73 -17.33
N ARG A 149 2.64 -2.31 -17.79
CA ARG A 149 3.17 -3.61 -17.37
C ARG A 149 4.64 -3.49 -16.97
N PHE A 150 4.99 -4.03 -15.81
CA PHE A 150 6.39 -4.27 -15.48
C PHE A 150 6.79 -5.66 -16.00
N GLU A 151 7.70 -5.70 -16.97
CA GLU A 151 7.97 -6.90 -17.76
C GLU A 151 9.31 -7.58 -17.44
N ALA A 152 9.95 -7.25 -16.31
CA ALA A 152 11.22 -7.87 -15.90
C ALA A 152 11.11 -9.41 -15.77
N TYR A 153 9.94 -9.94 -15.43
CA TYR A 153 9.68 -11.37 -15.30
C TYR A 153 8.98 -11.99 -16.53
N THR A 154 8.75 -11.18 -17.56
CA THR A 154 8.13 -11.64 -18.81
C THR A 154 9.22 -12.15 -19.76
N PRO A 155 9.06 -13.32 -20.40
CA PRO A 155 9.99 -13.79 -21.42
C PRO A 155 10.20 -12.76 -22.52
N ALA A 156 11.43 -12.61 -23.02
CA ALA A 156 11.81 -11.54 -23.95
C ALA A 156 10.89 -11.45 -25.18
N ALA A 157 10.50 -12.57 -25.78
CA ALA A 157 9.61 -12.62 -26.94
C ALA A 157 8.16 -12.18 -26.68
N LYS A 158 7.76 -12.02 -25.40
CA LYS A 158 6.41 -11.61 -24.99
C LYS A 158 6.36 -10.21 -24.38
N ARG A 159 7.50 -9.50 -24.36
CA ARG A 159 7.56 -8.12 -23.86
C ARG A 159 7.02 -7.14 -24.89
N VAL A 160 6.21 -6.20 -24.41
CA VAL A 160 5.67 -5.09 -25.22
C VAL A 160 6.51 -3.84 -25.02
N TYR A 161 6.90 -3.55 -23.79
CA TYR A 161 7.62 -2.31 -23.44
C TYR A 161 9.12 -2.50 -23.22
N GLY A 162 9.55 -3.71 -22.80
CA GLY A 162 10.93 -4.04 -22.51
C GLY A 162 11.20 -4.36 -21.04
N TYR A 163 12.45 -4.76 -20.76
CA TYR A 163 12.82 -5.31 -19.44
C TYR A 163 12.64 -4.32 -18.28
N TYR A 164 13.02 -3.06 -18.49
CA TYR A 164 12.97 -1.97 -17.51
C TYR A 164 12.20 -0.75 -18.01
N ALA A 165 11.05 -0.96 -18.65
CA ALA A 165 10.19 0.15 -19.00
C ALA A 165 9.55 0.75 -17.74
N LEU A 166 9.82 2.04 -17.47
CA LEU A 166 9.28 2.78 -16.34
C LEU A 166 8.29 3.84 -16.85
N PRO A 167 7.14 4.02 -16.20
CA PRO A 167 6.25 5.13 -16.51
C PRO A 167 6.94 6.46 -16.18
N LEU A 168 6.71 7.45 -17.01
CA LEU A 168 7.08 8.84 -16.73
C LEU A 168 5.81 9.59 -16.33
N LEU A 169 5.87 10.31 -15.24
CA LEU A 169 4.85 11.23 -14.78
C LEU A 169 5.36 12.66 -15.07
N TRP A 170 4.56 13.40 -15.80
CA TRP A 170 4.76 14.80 -16.11
C TRP A 170 3.45 15.56 -16.05
#